data_73c137eded8117661b5f44ce9f89e118
#
_entry.id   73c137eded8117661b5f44ce9f89e118
#
_cell.length_a   1.000
_cell.length_b   1.000
_cell.length_c   1.000
_cell.angle_alpha   90.00
_cell.angle_beta   90.00
_cell.angle_gamma   90.00
#
_symmetry.space_group_name_H-M   'P 1'
#
loop_
_entity.id
_entity.type
_entity.pdbx_description
1 polymer ?
#
loop_
_entity_poly.entity_id
_entity_poly.type
_entity_poly.pdbx_seq_one_letter_code
_entity_poly.pdbx_strand_id
1 'polypeptide(L)'
;EEYLSRVNRILTAAEQHHVQVIWMGIPYMKQAKLNKQMRYLDKLLADEISPKALWIPTDKLLSNGSDTYADSVNINGKIIRYRSKDGIHFSAEGQKLLADKIMEKIVFQTTPEMNGEERTEQLSAR
;
A
#
# COMPACT_ATOMS: atom_id res chain seq x y z
N GLU A 1 5.20 -21.73 1.39
CA GLU A 1 6.18 -21.70 2.50
C GLU A 1 7.45 -20.94 2.14
N GLU A 2 8.03 -21.20 0.98
CA GLU A 2 9.21 -20.46 0.51
C GLU A 2 8.93 -18.97 0.35
N TYR A 3 7.73 -18.62 -0.12
CA TYR A 3 7.31 -17.24 -0.27
C TYR A 3 7.24 -16.53 1.08
N LEU A 4 6.64 -17.17 2.06
CA LEU A 4 6.55 -16.61 3.41
C LEU A 4 7.91 -16.50 4.09
N SER A 5 8.81 -17.43 3.82
CA SER A 5 10.19 -17.35 4.30
C SER A 5 10.89 -16.09 3.78
N ARG A 6 10.71 -15.77 2.51
CA ARG A 6 11.28 -14.54 1.89
C ARG A 6 10.66 -13.28 2.48
N VAL A 7 9.34 -13.29 2.68
CA VAL A 7 8.63 -12.17 3.31
C VAL A 7 9.15 -11.92 4.72
N ASN A 8 9.31 -12.97 5.51
CA ASN A 8 9.81 -12.85 6.88
C ASN A 8 11.27 -12.39 6.93
N ARG A 9 12.08 -12.73 5.95
CA ARG A 9 13.46 -12.20 5.86
C ARG A 9 13.45 -10.68 5.65
N ILE A 10 12.54 -10.17 4.82
CA ILE A 10 12.38 -8.73 4.63
C ILE A 10 11.94 -8.05 5.92
N LEU A 11 10.92 -8.60 6.59
CA LEU A 11 10.38 -8.04 7.82
C LEU A 11 11.42 -8.05 8.95
N THR A 12 12.18 -9.13 9.07
CA THR A 12 13.25 -9.24 10.07
C THR A 12 14.36 -8.22 9.81
N ALA A 13 14.78 -8.07 8.56
CA ALA A 13 15.81 -7.08 8.20
C ALA A 13 15.34 -5.66 8.51
N ALA A 14 14.08 -5.35 8.22
CA ALA A 14 13.49 -4.05 8.51
C ALA A 14 13.49 -3.77 10.02
N GLU A 15 13.10 -4.76 10.82
CA GLU A 15 13.11 -4.64 12.28
C GLU A 15 14.52 -4.41 12.83
N GLN A 16 15.50 -5.15 12.32
CA GLN A 16 16.91 -5.01 12.73
C GLN A 16 17.47 -3.63 12.42
N HIS A 17 17.00 -2.99 11.36
CA HIS A 17 17.46 -1.67 10.94
C HIS A 17 16.51 -0.54 11.35
N HIS A 18 15.51 -0.83 12.18
CA HIS A 18 14.52 0.14 12.65
C HIS A 18 13.77 0.83 11.51
N VAL A 19 13.43 0.08 10.47
CA VAL A 19 12.66 0.55 9.32
C VAL A 19 11.24 0.06 9.42
N GLN A 20 10.28 0.96 9.30
CA GLN A 20 8.86 0.59 9.22
C GLN A 20 8.52 0.16 7.81
N VAL A 21 7.74 -0.92 7.71
CA VAL A 21 7.30 -1.45 6.43
C VAL A 21 5.81 -1.14 6.24
N ILE A 22 5.49 -0.61 5.07
CA ILE A 22 4.12 -0.50 4.58
C ILE A 22 4.01 -1.45 3.40
N TRP A 23 3.15 -2.46 3.52
CA TRP A 23 3.00 -3.48 2.50
C TRP A 23 1.64 -3.34 1.84
N MET A 24 1.64 -3.21 0.53
CA MET A 24 0.39 -3.13 -0.24
C MET A 24 -0.06 -4.51 -0.67
N GLY A 25 -1.35 -4.77 -0.53
CA GLY A 25 -1.96 -6.00 -0.99
C GLY A 25 -1.97 -6.12 -2.52
N ILE A 26 -2.47 -7.24 -2.99
CA ILE A 26 -2.55 -7.56 -4.42
C ILE A 26 -3.96 -7.22 -4.91
N PRO A 27 -4.10 -6.39 -5.95
CA PRO A 27 -5.42 -6.06 -6.49
C PRO A 27 -6.02 -7.21 -7.30
N TYR A 28 -7.31 -7.08 -7.63
CA TYR A 28 -7.97 -8.01 -8.53
C TYR A 28 -7.30 -7.98 -9.91
N MET A 29 -7.31 -9.15 -10.56
CA MET A 29 -6.77 -9.32 -11.91
C MET A 29 -7.91 -9.60 -12.89
N LYS A 30 -7.75 -9.14 -14.13
CA LYS A 30 -8.78 -9.31 -15.17
C LYS A 30 -8.95 -10.78 -15.54
N GLN A 31 -7.85 -11.52 -15.71
CA GLN A 31 -7.91 -12.94 -16.04
C GLN A 31 -8.34 -13.76 -14.82
N ALA A 32 -9.38 -14.56 -14.96
CA ALA A 32 -9.99 -15.29 -13.84
C ALA A 32 -9.02 -16.24 -13.14
N LYS A 33 -8.22 -17.00 -13.91
CA LYS A 33 -7.26 -17.94 -13.34
C LYS A 33 -6.18 -17.23 -12.54
N LEU A 34 -5.61 -16.18 -13.10
CA LEU A 34 -4.60 -15.37 -12.41
C LEU A 34 -5.21 -14.70 -11.18
N ASN A 35 -6.43 -14.19 -11.30
CA ASN A 35 -7.11 -13.56 -10.16
C ASN A 35 -7.27 -14.54 -9.00
N LYS A 36 -7.69 -15.76 -9.28
CA LYS A 36 -7.86 -16.79 -8.25
C LYS A 36 -6.54 -17.07 -7.52
N GLN A 37 -5.45 -17.20 -8.26
CA GLN A 37 -4.12 -17.41 -7.69
C GLN A 37 -3.67 -16.22 -6.84
N MET A 38 -3.92 -15.01 -7.33
CA MET A 38 -3.53 -13.79 -6.63
C MET A 38 -4.39 -13.54 -5.39
N ARG A 39 -5.67 -13.92 -5.40
CA ARG A 39 -6.52 -13.85 -4.19
C ARG A 39 -6.01 -14.78 -3.11
N TYR A 40 -5.59 -15.97 -3.47
CA TYR A 40 -4.98 -16.91 -2.52
C TYR A 40 -3.69 -16.33 -1.92
N LEU A 41 -2.80 -15.83 -2.77
CA LEU A 41 -1.54 -15.23 -2.33
C LEU A 41 -1.78 -13.99 -1.46
N ASP A 42 -2.70 -13.13 -1.86
CA ASP A 42 -3.05 -11.91 -1.11
C ASP A 42 -3.50 -12.23 0.31
N LYS A 43 -4.37 -13.21 0.47
CA LYS A 43 -4.83 -13.64 1.79
C LYS A 43 -3.68 -14.21 2.63
N LEU A 44 -2.85 -15.05 2.02
CA LEU A 44 -1.70 -15.63 2.69
C LEU A 44 -0.73 -14.55 3.19
N LEU A 45 -0.44 -13.58 2.35
CA LEU A 45 0.43 -12.45 2.70
C LEU A 45 -0.20 -11.55 3.76
N ALA A 46 -1.49 -11.25 3.64
CA ALA A 46 -2.19 -10.41 4.63
C ALA A 46 -2.15 -11.05 6.01
N ASP A 47 -2.43 -12.34 6.09
CA ASP A 47 -2.42 -13.08 7.37
C ASP A 47 -1.02 -13.09 8.01
N GLU A 48 0.03 -13.19 7.20
CA GLU A 48 1.41 -13.21 7.70
C GLU A 48 1.94 -11.82 8.03
N ILE A 49 1.62 -10.82 7.24
CA ILE A 49 2.24 -9.49 7.33
C ILE A 49 1.50 -8.56 8.28
N SER A 50 0.15 -8.60 8.30
CA SER A 50 -0.63 -7.62 9.05
C SER A 50 -0.32 -7.58 10.55
N PRO A 51 0.04 -8.69 11.23
CA PRO A 51 0.47 -8.60 12.63
C PRO A 51 1.84 -7.94 12.84
N LYS A 52 2.66 -7.85 11.79
CA LYS A 52 4.07 -7.43 11.87
C LYS A 52 4.37 -6.10 11.21
N ALA A 53 3.52 -5.68 10.27
CA ALA A 53 3.73 -4.46 9.49
C ALA A 53 2.37 -3.88 9.08
N LEU A 54 2.39 -2.65 8.59
CA LEU A 54 1.16 -2.03 8.09
C LEU A 54 0.79 -2.64 6.74
N TRP A 55 -0.39 -3.24 6.69
CA TRP A 55 -0.96 -3.83 5.47
C TRP A 55 -2.02 -2.90 4.90
N ILE A 56 -1.90 -2.56 3.61
CA ILE A 56 -2.89 -1.75 2.90
C ILE A 56 -3.56 -2.62 1.85
N PRO A 57 -4.86 -2.98 2.02
CA PRO A 57 -5.59 -3.71 0.98
C PRO A 57 -5.74 -2.85 -0.27
N THR A 58 -5.63 -3.45 -1.44
CA THR A 58 -5.77 -2.76 -2.72
C THR A 58 -6.92 -3.28 -3.56
N ASP A 59 -7.52 -4.41 -3.19
CA ASP A 59 -8.56 -5.06 -3.97
C ASP A 59 -9.75 -4.12 -4.23
N LYS A 60 -10.43 -3.68 -3.20
CA LYS A 60 -11.60 -2.81 -3.33
C LYS A 60 -11.24 -1.37 -3.72
N LEU A 61 -10.04 -0.94 -3.39
CA LEU A 61 -9.57 0.39 -3.74
C LEU A 61 -9.52 0.60 -5.25
N LEU A 62 -9.08 -0.41 -5.98
CA LEU A 62 -8.92 -0.35 -7.43
C LEU A 62 -10.09 -0.97 -8.20
N SER A 63 -11.13 -1.40 -7.51
CA SER A 63 -12.31 -2.03 -8.10
C SER A 63 -13.61 -1.27 -7.83
N ASN A 64 -13.49 0.01 -7.45
CA ASN A 64 -14.64 0.85 -7.09
C ASN A 64 -15.48 0.26 -5.94
N GLY A 65 -14.81 -0.37 -4.98
CA GLY A 65 -15.48 -0.99 -3.82
C GLY A 65 -16.17 -2.31 -4.11
N SER A 66 -16.09 -2.84 -5.34
CA SER A 66 -16.68 -4.12 -5.69
C SER A 66 -15.72 -5.28 -5.41
N ASP A 67 -16.24 -6.50 -5.43
CA ASP A 67 -15.46 -7.71 -5.23
C ASP A 67 -14.94 -8.31 -6.55
N THR A 68 -14.95 -7.51 -7.62
CA THR A 68 -14.51 -7.94 -8.94
C THR A 68 -13.55 -6.93 -9.55
N TYR A 69 -12.78 -7.40 -10.53
CA TYR A 69 -11.90 -6.52 -11.29
C TYR A 69 -12.69 -5.41 -12.00
N ALA A 70 -12.17 -4.21 -11.92
CA ALA A 70 -12.63 -3.08 -12.72
C ALA A 70 -11.40 -2.33 -13.23
N ASP A 71 -11.41 -1.93 -14.50
CA ASP A 71 -10.30 -1.16 -15.06
C ASP A 71 -10.46 0.34 -14.83
N SER A 72 -11.68 0.79 -14.60
CA SER A 72 -12.03 2.20 -14.50
C SER A 72 -13.06 2.44 -13.41
N VAL A 73 -13.11 3.67 -12.92
CA VAL A 73 -14.05 4.13 -11.90
C VAL A 73 -14.72 5.40 -12.40
N ASN A 74 -16.04 5.51 -12.17
CA ASN A 74 -16.78 6.72 -12.45
C ASN A 74 -16.81 7.60 -11.19
N ILE A 75 -16.17 8.76 -11.27
CA ILE A 75 -16.13 9.73 -10.19
C ILE A 75 -16.81 11.00 -10.68
N ASN A 76 -18.02 11.29 -10.16
CA ASN A 76 -18.80 12.48 -10.50
C ASN A 76 -19.00 12.65 -12.01
N GLY A 77 -19.31 11.56 -12.70
CA GLY A 77 -19.55 11.55 -14.14
C GLY A 77 -18.30 11.45 -14.99
N LYS A 78 -17.12 11.48 -14.38
CA LYS A 78 -15.85 11.33 -15.08
C LYS A 78 -15.31 9.91 -14.89
N ILE A 79 -15.00 9.24 -16.00
CA ILE A 79 -14.43 7.90 -15.98
C ILE A 79 -12.90 8.01 -15.91
N ILE A 80 -12.33 7.46 -14.84
CA ILE A 80 -10.89 7.42 -14.63
C ILE A 80 -10.42 5.97 -14.71
N ARG A 81 -9.47 5.72 -15.59
CA ARG A 81 -8.90 4.39 -15.76
C ARG A 81 -7.72 4.20 -14.80
N TYR A 82 -7.82 3.23 -13.90
CA TYR A 82 -6.78 2.92 -12.91
C TYR A 82 -5.89 1.75 -13.32
N ARG A 83 -6.35 0.89 -14.22
CA ARG A 83 -5.61 -0.31 -14.62
C ARG A 83 -5.16 -0.21 -16.07
N SER A 84 -4.00 -0.79 -16.35
CA SER A 84 -3.50 -0.90 -17.73
C SER A 84 -4.35 -1.88 -18.54
N LYS A 85 -4.18 -1.84 -19.85
CA LYS A 85 -4.93 -2.69 -20.79
C LYS A 85 -4.69 -4.19 -20.57
N ASP A 86 -3.53 -4.55 -20.01
CA ASP A 86 -3.18 -5.95 -19.74
C ASP A 86 -4.01 -6.59 -18.62
N GLY A 87 -4.75 -5.79 -17.84
CA GLY A 87 -5.53 -6.28 -16.72
C GLY A 87 -4.70 -6.66 -15.50
N ILE A 88 -3.44 -6.25 -15.47
CA ILE A 88 -2.47 -6.57 -14.42
C ILE A 88 -1.88 -5.29 -13.83
N HIS A 89 -1.22 -4.48 -14.64
CA HIS A 89 -0.51 -3.29 -14.19
C HIS A 89 -1.45 -2.11 -13.97
N PHE A 90 -0.91 -1.05 -13.39
CA PHE A 90 -1.63 0.18 -13.09
C PHE A 90 -1.35 1.23 -14.15
N SER A 91 -2.36 2.04 -14.44
CA SER A 91 -2.17 3.28 -15.19
C SER A 91 -1.43 4.31 -14.31
N ALA A 92 -1.07 5.45 -14.89
CA ALA A 92 -0.50 6.57 -14.13
C ALA A 92 -1.45 7.03 -13.02
N GLU A 93 -2.74 7.12 -13.30
CA GLU A 93 -3.77 7.50 -12.33
C GLU A 93 -3.92 6.45 -11.22
N GLY A 94 -3.81 5.18 -11.56
CA GLY A 94 -3.83 4.09 -10.59
C GLY A 94 -2.63 4.16 -9.66
N GLN A 95 -1.45 4.40 -10.20
CA GLN A 95 -0.22 4.57 -9.40
C GLN A 95 -0.34 5.76 -8.45
N LYS A 96 -0.90 6.87 -8.93
CA LYS A 96 -1.13 8.06 -8.09
C LYS A 96 -2.11 7.77 -6.96
N LEU A 97 -3.20 7.05 -7.24
CA LEU A 97 -4.17 6.67 -6.21
C LEU A 97 -3.50 5.84 -5.12
N LEU A 98 -2.67 4.86 -5.51
CA LEU A 98 -1.93 4.04 -4.55
C LEU A 98 -0.96 4.87 -3.73
N ALA A 99 -0.24 5.77 -4.38
CA ALA A 99 0.69 6.68 -3.69
C ALA A 99 -0.04 7.56 -2.67
N ASP A 100 -1.19 8.11 -3.03
CA ASP A 100 -2.00 8.93 -2.14
C ASP A 100 -2.46 8.11 -0.92
N LYS A 101 -2.83 6.85 -1.11
CA LYS A 101 -3.23 5.98 0.00
C LYS A 101 -2.07 5.65 0.93
N ILE A 102 -0.89 5.45 0.39
CA ILE A 102 0.32 5.26 1.20
C ILE A 102 0.60 6.52 2.03
N MET A 103 0.51 7.68 1.41
CA MET A 103 0.76 8.96 2.09
C MET A 103 -0.23 9.22 3.22
N GLU A 104 -1.48 8.80 3.09
CA GLU A 104 -2.47 8.88 4.17
C GLU A 104 -2.05 8.11 5.42
N LYS A 105 -1.26 7.06 5.26
CA LYS A 105 -0.80 6.20 6.36
C LYS A 105 0.50 6.66 7.00
N ILE A 106 1.19 7.60 6.37
CA ILE A 106 2.44 8.13 6.93
C ILE A 106 2.11 9.29 7.85
N VAL A 107 2.49 9.14 9.12
CA VAL A 107 2.35 10.20 10.11
C VAL A 107 3.70 10.89 10.26
N PHE A 108 3.76 12.14 9.87
CA PHE A 108 4.94 12.94 10.10
C PHE A 108 4.89 13.48 11.52
N GLN A 109 5.97 13.26 12.29
CA GLN A 109 6.08 13.90 13.58
C GLN A 109 6.27 15.40 13.37
N THR A 110 5.21 16.15 13.66
CA THR A 110 5.32 17.59 13.75
C THR A 110 5.63 17.94 15.18
N THR A 111 6.72 18.66 15.41
CA THR A 111 6.95 19.25 16.72
C THR A 111 5.84 20.26 17.01
N PRO A 112 5.30 20.28 18.26
CA PRO A 112 4.37 21.34 18.66
C PRO A 112 5.00 22.71 18.38
N GLU A 113 4.18 23.72 18.09
CA GLU A 113 4.69 25.07 17.98
C GLU A 113 5.44 25.44 19.26
N MET A 114 6.72 25.70 19.09
CA MET A 114 7.59 26.16 20.16
C MET A 114 8.02 27.59 19.87
N ASN A 115 8.40 28.31 20.93
CA ASN A 115 9.01 29.63 20.73
C ASN A 115 10.34 29.47 19.97
N GLY A 116 10.86 30.56 19.39
CA GLY A 116 12.05 30.50 18.55
C GLY A 116 13.29 29.92 19.25
N GLU A 117 13.44 30.12 20.53
CA GLU A 117 14.58 29.62 21.28
C GLU A 117 14.55 28.11 21.46
N GLU A 118 13.41 27.55 21.86
CA GLU A 118 13.21 26.10 21.99
C GLU A 118 13.42 25.38 20.64
N ARG A 119 12.95 25.99 19.58
CA ARG A 119 13.10 25.43 18.24
C ARG A 119 14.56 25.40 17.79
N THR A 120 15.32 26.45 18.14
CA THR A 120 16.75 26.55 17.83
C THR A 120 17.55 25.50 18.59
N GLU A 121 17.27 25.29 19.87
CA GLU A 121 17.90 24.24 20.66
C GLU A 121 17.64 22.85 20.08
N GLN A 122 16.42 22.56 19.68
CA GLN A 122 16.07 21.29 19.08
C GLN A 122 16.81 21.04 17.78
N LEU A 123 16.96 22.05 16.95
CA LEU A 123 17.69 21.95 15.68
C LEU A 123 19.19 21.77 15.90
N SER A 124 19.75 22.39 16.90
CA SER A 124 21.18 22.28 17.21
C SER A 124 21.55 20.97 17.89
N ALA A 125 20.60 20.26 18.50
CA ALA A 125 20.81 18.97 19.16
C ALA A 125 20.81 17.78 18.17
N ARG A 126 20.57 18.00 16.91
CA ARG A 126 20.56 16.95 15.88
C ARG A 126 21.94 16.70 15.28
#